data_2bcede49305773209652cf5a3965061f
#
_entry.id   2bcede49305773209652cf5a3965061f
#
_cell.length_a   1.000
_cell.length_b   1.000
_cell.length_c   1.000
_cell.angle_alpha   90.00
_cell.angle_beta   90.00
_cell.angle_gamma   90.00
#
_symmetry.space_group_name_H-M   'P 1'
#
loop_
_entity.id
_entity.type
_entity.pdbx_description
1 polymer ?
#
loop_
_entity_poly.entity_id
_entity_poly.type
_entity_poly.pdbx_seq_one_letter_code
_entity_poly.pdbx_strand_id
1 'polypeptide(L)'
;MDGPDGAGKSSQVKRLASWADSQGLSFRVVGKWQVFEEAQVPQARFLRGSSLDELRVCIAEMPNPARMLYLGWLNTLAAERARAAEEDLVVLDGYWVKHAATELLAGCHKGLVDAIVDATAPVDMVVFFDVTPEEALRRKKGDITPYECGRDPECRPERFLSHQAAVRDIMLEWVEDRGWDVIRANTADAAHHQLRKLLVPRLEEAAATRAAAL
;
A
#
# COMPACT_ATOMS: atom_id res chain seq x y z
N MET A 1 4.67 -1.24 -2.71
CA MET A 1 5.10 0.02 -2.07
C MET A 1 4.17 0.35 -0.93
N ASP A 2 4.68 0.61 0.25
CA ASP A 2 3.88 0.96 1.40
C ASP A 2 4.48 2.14 2.19
N GLY A 3 3.76 2.64 3.19
CA GLY A 3 4.15 3.78 4.00
C GLY A 3 2.94 4.58 4.47
N PRO A 4 3.12 5.56 5.39
CA PRO A 4 2.04 6.38 5.91
C PRO A 4 1.34 7.20 4.82
N ASP A 5 0.16 7.74 5.16
CA ASP A 5 -0.55 8.62 4.24
C ASP A 5 0.27 9.91 3.99
N GLY A 6 0.25 10.39 2.76
CA GLY A 6 1.10 11.53 2.35
C GLY A 6 2.57 11.19 2.07
N ALA A 7 2.99 9.92 2.17
CA ALA A 7 4.38 9.50 1.88
C ALA A 7 4.81 9.66 0.41
N GLY A 8 3.86 9.94 -0.50
CA GLY A 8 4.17 10.15 -1.91
C GLY A 8 4.17 8.89 -2.78
N LYS A 9 3.64 7.78 -2.26
CA LYS A 9 3.58 6.49 -2.96
C LYS A 9 3.01 6.60 -4.38
N SER A 10 1.81 7.17 -4.52
CA SER A 10 1.15 7.30 -5.83
C SER A 10 1.90 8.20 -6.81
N SER A 11 2.66 9.18 -6.31
CA SER A 11 3.55 9.99 -7.14
C SER A 11 4.72 9.15 -7.67
N GLN A 12 5.24 8.24 -6.86
CA GLN A 12 6.31 7.33 -7.28
C GLN A 12 5.79 6.26 -8.26
N VAL A 13 4.57 5.77 -8.08
CA VAL A 13 3.94 4.87 -9.06
C VAL A 13 3.89 5.50 -10.45
N LYS A 14 3.45 6.76 -10.56
CA LYS A 14 3.42 7.48 -11.84
C LYS A 14 4.81 7.65 -12.46
N ARG A 15 5.82 7.96 -11.66
CA ARG A 15 7.21 8.10 -12.11
C ARG A 15 7.81 6.76 -12.55
N LEU A 16 7.50 5.68 -11.82
CA LEU A 16 7.91 4.33 -12.21
C LEU A 16 7.28 3.90 -13.54
N ALA A 17 6.00 4.21 -13.77
CA ALA A 17 5.35 3.93 -15.04
C ALA A 17 6.09 4.59 -16.21
N SER A 18 6.40 5.88 -16.10
CA SER A 18 7.16 6.61 -17.13
C SER A 18 8.59 6.09 -17.29
N TRP A 19 9.23 5.68 -16.21
CA TRP A 19 10.56 5.09 -16.27
C TRP A 19 10.53 3.71 -16.92
N ALA A 20 9.61 2.84 -16.55
CA ALA A 20 9.46 1.51 -17.15
C ALA A 20 9.21 1.61 -18.66
N ASP A 21 8.33 2.50 -19.09
CA ASP A 21 8.07 2.80 -20.51
C ASP A 21 9.37 3.21 -21.24
N SER A 22 10.17 4.10 -20.64
CA SER A 22 11.45 4.53 -21.19
C SER A 22 12.50 3.41 -21.30
N GLN A 23 12.34 2.32 -20.56
CA GLN A 23 13.21 1.14 -20.59
C GLN A 23 12.63 0.00 -21.45
N GLY A 24 11.45 0.21 -22.05
CA GLY A 24 10.75 -0.83 -22.82
C GLY A 24 10.21 -1.98 -21.97
N LEU A 25 10.05 -1.76 -20.66
CA LEU A 25 9.49 -2.74 -19.73
C LEU A 25 7.97 -2.65 -19.71
N SER A 26 7.30 -3.78 -19.76
CA SER A 26 5.87 -3.84 -19.44
C SER A 26 5.63 -3.52 -17.97
N PHE A 27 4.62 -2.71 -17.69
CA PHE A 27 4.37 -2.18 -16.35
C PHE A 27 2.90 -2.24 -16.00
N ARG A 28 2.58 -2.74 -14.82
CA ARG A 28 1.23 -2.74 -14.27
C ARG A 28 1.19 -2.17 -12.85
N VAL A 29 0.17 -1.36 -12.59
CA VAL A 29 -0.22 -0.96 -11.22
C VAL A 29 -1.43 -1.77 -10.80
N VAL A 30 -1.38 -2.35 -9.63
CA VAL A 30 -2.53 -3.02 -9.01
C VAL A 30 -2.85 -2.31 -7.69
N GLY A 31 -4.00 -1.67 -7.65
CA GLY A 31 -4.55 -1.04 -6.45
C GLY A 31 -5.74 -1.83 -5.92
N LYS A 32 -5.87 -1.95 -4.60
CA LYS A 32 -7.01 -2.68 -3.98
C LYS A 32 -8.38 -2.10 -4.37
N TRP A 33 -8.45 -0.80 -4.63
CA TRP A 33 -9.70 -0.15 -5.01
C TRP A 33 -10.11 -0.45 -6.46
N GLN A 34 -9.16 -0.80 -7.32
CA GLN A 34 -9.43 -1.22 -8.70
C GLN A 34 -10.19 -2.56 -8.78
N VAL A 35 -10.17 -3.33 -7.68
CA VAL A 35 -10.98 -4.57 -7.56
C VAL A 35 -12.47 -4.30 -7.83
N PHE A 36 -12.97 -3.08 -7.55
CA PHE A 36 -14.36 -2.72 -7.80
C PHE A 36 -14.64 -2.30 -9.24
N GLU A 37 -13.65 -1.78 -9.93
CA GLU A 37 -13.79 -1.19 -11.26
C GLU A 37 -13.61 -2.22 -12.38
N GLU A 38 -12.81 -3.26 -12.11
CA GLU A 38 -12.42 -4.22 -13.12
C GLU A 38 -13.39 -5.39 -13.28
N ALA A 39 -13.84 -5.59 -14.52
CA ALA A 39 -14.64 -6.76 -14.92
C ALA A 39 -13.92 -8.09 -14.66
N GLN A 40 -12.61 -8.04 -14.51
CA GLN A 40 -11.73 -9.21 -14.30
C GLN A 40 -11.74 -9.74 -12.85
N VAL A 41 -12.42 -9.09 -11.92
CA VAL A 41 -12.62 -9.58 -10.54
C VAL A 41 -14.10 -9.88 -10.32
N PRO A 42 -14.61 -11.00 -10.86
CA PRO A 42 -16.03 -11.35 -10.75
C PRO A 42 -16.45 -11.59 -9.30
N GLN A 43 -15.51 -11.90 -8.40
CA GLN A 43 -15.74 -12.09 -6.97
C GLN A 43 -16.15 -10.80 -6.26
N ALA A 44 -15.78 -9.63 -6.79
CA ALA A 44 -16.14 -8.33 -6.25
C ALA A 44 -17.41 -7.71 -6.87
N ARG A 45 -18.08 -8.40 -7.81
CA ARG A 45 -19.22 -7.85 -8.56
C ARG A 45 -20.40 -7.39 -7.69
N PHE A 46 -20.56 -7.95 -6.50
CA PHE A 46 -21.64 -7.59 -5.58
C PHE A 46 -21.47 -6.18 -4.96
N LEU A 47 -20.27 -5.60 -5.04
CA LEU A 47 -19.93 -4.28 -4.50
C LEU A 47 -20.07 -3.15 -5.54
N ARG A 48 -20.37 -3.47 -6.79
CA ARG A 48 -20.38 -2.49 -7.90
C ARG A 48 -21.56 -1.51 -7.86
N GLY A 49 -22.45 -1.59 -6.89
CA GLY A 49 -23.59 -0.67 -6.77
C GLY A 49 -23.31 0.61 -5.99
N SER A 50 -22.17 0.68 -5.28
CA SER A 50 -21.82 1.82 -4.41
C SER A 50 -20.70 2.67 -5.03
N SER A 51 -20.76 3.99 -4.83
CA SER A 51 -19.62 4.85 -5.15
C SER A 51 -18.43 4.52 -4.25
N LEU A 52 -17.21 4.80 -4.73
CA LEU A 52 -16.01 4.55 -3.93
C LEU A 52 -16.00 5.36 -2.62
N ASP A 53 -16.56 6.57 -2.63
CA ASP A 53 -16.61 7.44 -1.46
C ASP A 53 -17.62 6.93 -0.43
N GLU A 54 -18.81 6.49 -0.86
CA GLU A 54 -19.77 5.82 0.04
C GLU A 54 -19.18 4.55 0.66
N LEU A 55 -18.47 3.76 -0.15
CA LEU A 55 -17.82 2.55 0.34
C LEU A 55 -16.74 2.85 1.40
N ARG A 56 -15.95 3.90 1.20
CA ARG A 56 -14.93 4.35 2.18
C ARG A 56 -15.55 4.78 3.50
N VAL A 57 -16.69 5.48 3.46
CA VAL A 57 -17.45 5.85 4.66
C VAL A 57 -17.93 4.59 5.38
N CYS A 58 -18.60 3.70 4.69
CA CYS A 58 -19.08 2.44 5.27
C CYS A 58 -17.94 1.63 5.92
N ILE A 59 -16.76 1.55 5.27
CA ILE A 59 -15.60 0.85 5.81
C ILE A 59 -15.10 1.52 7.09
N ALA A 60 -15.04 2.86 7.12
CA ALA A 60 -14.62 3.59 8.33
C ALA A 60 -15.55 3.36 9.52
N GLU A 61 -16.85 3.19 9.27
CA GLU A 61 -17.88 2.91 10.27
C GLU A 61 -17.92 1.45 10.75
N MET A 62 -17.35 0.51 10.00
CA MET A 62 -17.32 -0.90 10.38
C MET A 62 -16.63 -1.11 11.73
N PRO A 63 -17.10 -2.03 12.59
CA PRO A 63 -16.34 -2.47 13.76
C PRO A 63 -15.03 -3.14 13.36
N ASN A 64 -14.01 -3.07 14.24
CA ASN A 64 -12.65 -3.52 13.91
C ASN A 64 -12.54 -4.90 13.25
N PRO A 65 -13.14 -5.98 13.78
CA PRO A 65 -12.98 -7.28 13.14
C PRO A 65 -13.55 -7.32 11.73
N ALA A 66 -14.73 -6.75 11.51
CA ALA A 66 -15.39 -6.71 10.20
C ALA A 66 -14.57 -5.87 9.21
N ARG A 67 -14.03 -4.72 9.65
CA ARG A 67 -13.18 -3.86 8.81
C ARG A 67 -11.88 -4.55 8.44
N MET A 68 -11.20 -5.20 9.38
CA MET A 68 -9.96 -5.96 9.09
C MET A 68 -10.21 -7.10 8.10
N LEU A 69 -11.29 -7.86 8.25
CA LEU A 69 -11.66 -8.92 7.33
C LEU A 69 -11.95 -8.37 5.93
N TYR A 70 -12.67 -7.26 5.84
CA TYR A 70 -12.99 -6.63 4.57
C TYR A 70 -11.74 -6.08 3.86
N LEU A 71 -10.89 -5.35 4.58
CA LEU A 71 -9.64 -4.82 4.04
C LEU A 71 -8.65 -5.94 3.70
N GLY A 72 -8.60 -6.99 4.51
CA GLY A 72 -7.81 -8.20 4.24
C GLY A 72 -8.24 -8.86 2.94
N TRP A 73 -9.55 -9.08 2.75
CA TRP A 73 -10.09 -9.63 1.51
C TRP A 73 -9.70 -8.80 0.28
N LEU A 74 -9.80 -7.45 0.35
CA LEU A 74 -9.39 -6.58 -0.75
C LEU A 74 -7.89 -6.70 -1.06
N ASN A 75 -7.04 -6.69 -0.03
CA ASN A 75 -5.60 -6.81 -0.21
C ASN A 75 -5.23 -8.19 -0.78
N THR A 76 -5.90 -9.26 -0.34
CA THR A 76 -5.67 -10.61 -0.87
C THR A 76 -6.04 -10.70 -2.36
N LEU A 77 -7.19 -10.17 -2.77
CA LEU A 77 -7.57 -10.12 -4.19
C LEU A 77 -6.56 -9.32 -5.02
N ALA A 78 -6.10 -8.17 -4.51
CA ALA A 78 -5.11 -7.36 -5.20
C ALA A 78 -3.76 -8.09 -5.33
N ALA A 79 -3.31 -8.77 -4.26
CA ALA A 79 -2.07 -9.54 -4.27
C ALA A 79 -2.13 -10.72 -5.24
N GLU A 80 -3.24 -11.47 -5.27
CA GLU A 80 -3.45 -12.57 -6.23
C GLU A 80 -3.46 -12.07 -7.69
N ARG A 81 -4.04 -10.91 -7.95
CA ARG A 81 -4.00 -10.30 -9.28
C ARG A 81 -2.59 -9.86 -9.67
N ALA A 82 -1.84 -9.29 -8.72
CA ALA A 82 -0.45 -8.93 -8.97
C ALA A 82 0.39 -10.17 -9.28
N ARG A 83 0.17 -11.26 -8.55
CA ARG A 83 0.87 -12.54 -8.77
C ARG A 83 0.54 -13.20 -10.11
N ALA A 84 -0.69 -13.03 -10.60
CA ALA A 84 -1.14 -13.57 -11.88
C ALA A 84 -0.78 -12.69 -13.08
N ALA A 85 -0.18 -11.55 -12.87
CA ALA A 85 0.22 -10.62 -13.92
C ALA A 85 1.50 -11.12 -14.63
N GLU A 86 1.59 -10.88 -15.93
CA GLU A 86 2.71 -11.34 -16.78
C GLU A 86 3.70 -10.22 -17.11
N GLU A 87 3.43 -9.00 -16.63
CA GLU A 87 4.27 -7.83 -16.88
C GLU A 87 5.63 -7.95 -16.15
N ASP A 88 6.66 -7.33 -16.71
CA ASP A 88 8.02 -7.36 -16.15
C ASP A 88 8.11 -6.69 -14.79
N LEU A 89 7.30 -5.65 -14.56
CA LEU A 89 7.22 -4.94 -13.30
C LEU A 89 5.76 -4.71 -12.90
N VAL A 90 5.34 -5.39 -11.85
CA VAL A 90 4.01 -5.22 -11.24
C VAL A 90 4.14 -4.50 -9.91
N VAL A 91 3.41 -3.42 -9.74
CA VAL A 91 3.44 -2.61 -8.51
C VAL A 91 2.08 -2.64 -7.82
N LEU A 92 2.06 -3.16 -6.59
CA LEU A 92 0.95 -2.97 -5.67
C LEU A 92 1.02 -1.55 -5.08
N ASP A 93 0.05 -0.69 -5.39
CA ASP A 93 -0.12 0.63 -4.76
C ASP A 93 -0.87 0.48 -3.44
N GLY A 94 -0.12 0.23 -2.39
CA GLY A 94 -0.58 -0.18 -1.08
C GLY A 94 -0.73 -1.71 -0.96
N TYR A 95 -0.30 -2.20 0.17
CA TYR A 95 -0.37 -3.60 0.58
C TYR A 95 -1.11 -3.69 1.92
N TRP A 96 -1.05 -4.78 2.63
CA TRP A 96 -1.76 -4.93 3.91
C TRP A 96 -1.19 -4.07 5.05
N VAL A 97 0.09 -3.64 4.96
CA VAL A 97 0.91 -3.15 6.08
C VAL A 97 0.25 -2.00 6.85
N LYS A 98 -0.11 -0.90 6.15
CA LYS A 98 -0.77 0.24 6.80
C LYS A 98 -2.12 -0.15 7.44
N HIS A 99 -2.90 -0.97 6.76
CA HIS A 99 -4.21 -1.37 7.29
C HIS A 99 -4.08 -2.24 8.53
N ALA A 100 -3.19 -3.22 8.51
CA ALA A 100 -2.91 -4.06 9.67
C ALA A 100 -2.45 -3.23 10.87
N ALA A 101 -1.53 -2.27 10.69
CA ALA A 101 -1.09 -1.37 11.74
C ALA A 101 -2.25 -0.52 12.31
N THR A 102 -3.06 0.07 11.44
CA THR A 102 -4.23 0.87 11.83
C THR A 102 -5.24 0.03 12.62
N GLU A 103 -5.50 -1.21 12.21
CA GLU A 103 -6.47 -2.06 12.89
C GLU A 103 -5.95 -2.59 14.23
N LEU A 104 -4.64 -2.86 14.35
CA LEU A 104 -4.02 -3.18 15.66
C LEU A 104 -4.19 -2.02 16.65
N LEU A 105 -3.92 -0.78 16.23
CA LEU A 105 -4.15 0.41 17.05
C LEU A 105 -5.62 0.60 17.43
N ALA A 106 -6.53 0.18 16.57
CA ALA A 106 -7.97 0.21 16.83
C ALA A 106 -8.44 -0.95 17.73
N GLY A 107 -7.54 -1.81 18.22
CA GLY A 107 -7.84 -2.91 19.13
C GLY A 107 -8.25 -4.22 18.44
N CYS A 108 -7.97 -4.37 17.15
CA CYS A 108 -8.16 -5.66 16.48
C CYS A 108 -7.23 -6.72 17.09
N HIS A 109 -7.75 -7.95 17.27
CA HIS A 109 -6.96 -9.02 17.85
C HIS A 109 -5.77 -9.39 16.94
N LYS A 110 -4.57 -9.35 17.50
CA LYS A 110 -3.32 -9.58 16.75
C LYS A 110 -3.33 -10.90 15.96
N GLY A 111 -3.81 -11.99 16.56
CA GLY A 111 -3.88 -13.29 15.88
C GLY A 111 -4.77 -13.28 14.64
N LEU A 112 -5.83 -12.45 14.59
CA LEU A 112 -6.64 -12.29 13.38
C LEU A 112 -5.85 -11.53 12.30
N VAL A 113 -5.16 -10.46 12.69
CA VAL A 113 -4.32 -9.68 11.77
C VAL A 113 -3.22 -10.55 11.19
N ASP A 114 -2.49 -11.28 12.03
CA ASP A 114 -1.41 -12.18 11.61
C ASP A 114 -1.93 -13.25 10.63
N ALA A 115 -3.05 -13.91 10.94
CA ALA A 115 -3.63 -14.93 10.06
C ALA A 115 -4.02 -14.38 8.67
N ILE A 116 -4.54 -13.16 8.60
CA ILE A 116 -4.88 -12.52 7.32
C ILE A 116 -3.60 -12.15 6.54
N VAL A 117 -2.59 -11.63 7.23
CA VAL A 117 -1.29 -11.28 6.65
C VAL A 117 -0.61 -12.52 6.06
N ASP A 118 -0.58 -13.61 6.82
CA ASP A 118 0.05 -14.87 6.40
C ASP A 118 -0.70 -15.54 5.24
N ALA A 119 -2.02 -15.33 5.16
CA ALA A 119 -2.83 -15.82 4.04
C ALA A 119 -2.73 -14.97 2.78
N THR A 120 -2.16 -13.76 2.86
CA THR A 120 -2.04 -12.87 1.70
C THR A 120 -0.84 -13.28 0.86
N ALA A 121 -1.03 -13.41 -0.47
CA ALA A 121 0.04 -13.79 -1.39
C ALA A 121 1.29 -12.91 -1.21
N PRO A 122 2.48 -13.52 -1.08
CA PRO A 122 3.73 -12.77 -0.92
C PRO A 122 4.06 -11.97 -2.18
N VAL A 123 4.90 -10.97 -2.00
CA VAL A 123 5.49 -10.16 -3.06
C VAL A 123 7.00 -10.29 -3.01
N ASP A 124 7.67 -10.13 -4.15
CA ASP A 124 9.13 -10.27 -4.23
C ASP A 124 9.87 -9.18 -3.46
N MET A 125 9.24 -8.01 -3.30
CA MET A 125 9.86 -6.86 -2.66
C MET A 125 8.82 -5.95 -2.00
N VAL A 126 9.08 -5.54 -0.77
CA VAL A 126 8.34 -4.47 -0.11
C VAL A 126 9.24 -3.26 0.04
N VAL A 127 8.79 -2.11 -0.45
CA VAL A 127 9.47 -0.83 -0.26
C VAL A 127 8.63 0.06 0.64
N PHE A 128 9.18 0.43 1.77
CA PHE A 128 8.56 1.31 2.74
C PHE A 128 9.03 2.75 2.53
N PHE A 129 8.09 3.65 2.31
CA PHE A 129 8.36 5.10 2.22
C PHE A 129 8.22 5.72 3.60
N ASP A 130 9.34 5.96 4.25
CA ASP A 130 9.40 6.51 5.59
C ASP A 130 9.32 8.04 5.54
N VAL A 131 8.18 8.57 5.96
CA VAL A 131 7.89 10.00 6.05
C VAL A 131 7.34 10.32 7.43
N THR A 132 7.81 11.41 8.05
CA THR A 132 7.28 11.82 9.35
C THR A 132 5.84 12.31 9.26
N PRO A 133 5.04 12.17 10.33
CA PRO A 133 3.66 12.65 10.35
C PRO A 133 3.53 14.13 9.99
N GLU A 134 4.46 14.98 10.44
CA GLU A 134 4.47 16.42 10.17
C GLU A 134 4.65 16.70 8.68
N GLU A 135 5.60 16.01 8.04
CA GLU A 135 5.82 16.14 6.60
C GLU A 135 4.64 15.58 5.81
N ALA A 136 4.05 14.47 6.25
CA ALA A 136 2.85 13.91 5.65
C ALA A 136 1.68 14.91 5.71
N LEU A 137 1.42 15.51 6.88
CA LEU A 137 0.39 16.54 7.07
C LEU A 137 0.64 17.77 6.17
N ARG A 138 1.89 18.22 6.11
CA ARG A 138 2.29 19.34 5.25
C ARG A 138 2.01 19.06 3.77
N ARG A 139 2.31 17.84 3.30
CA ARG A 139 2.05 17.43 1.89
C ARG A 139 0.55 17.32 1.58
N LYS A 140 -0.24 16.91 2.55
CA LYS A 140 -1.70 16.78 2.42
C LYS A 140 -2.43 18.13 2.42
N LYS A 141 -1.80 19.20 2.88
CA LYS A 141 -2.38 20.56 2.90
C LYS A 141 -3.74 20.65 3.60
N GLY A 142 -3.97 19.83 4.61
CA GLY A 142 -5.23 19.77 5.35
C GLY A 142 -6.30 18.86 4.75
N ASP A 143 -6.04 18.20 3.62
CA ASP A 143 -6.90 17.14 3.07
C ASP A 143 -6.67 15.82 3.84
N ILE A 144 -7.24 15.76 5.03
CA ILE A 144 -7.15 14.62 5.96
C ILE A 144 -8.55 14.06 6.23
N THR A 145 -8.62 12.75 6.42
CA THR A 145 -9.87 12.04 6.63
C THR A 145 -9.98 11.49 8.06
N PRO A 146 -11.20 11.24 8.57
CA PRO A 146 -11.38 10.63 9.89
C PRO A 146 -10.60 9.34 10.09
N TYR A 147 -10.50 8.49 9.08
CA TYR A 147 -9.72 7.24 9.14
C TYR A 147 -8.23 7.51 9.38
N GLU A 148 -7.66 8.54 8.75
CA GLU A 148 -6.26 8.95 8.92
C GLU A 148 -5.99 9.63 10.26
N CYS A 149 -7.04 10.07 10.94
CA CYS A 149 -7.01 10.73 12.26
C CYS A 149 -7.42 9.78 13.41
N GLY A 150 -7.30 8.47 13.24
CA GLY A 150 -7.72 7.50 14.24
C GLY A 150 -9.24 7.48 14.46
N ARG A 151 -10.02 7.78 13.42
CA ARG A 151 -11.48 7.91 13.40
C ARG A 151 -12.02 9.11 14.18
N ASP A 152 -11.20 10.15 14.39
CA ASP A 152 -11.68 11.43 14.87
C ASP A 152 -12.56 12.08 13.79
N PRO A 153 -13.87 12.27 14.00
CA PRO A 153 -14.76 12.85 12.99
C PRO A 153 -14.43 14.31 12.68
N GLU A 154 -13.77 15.01 13.60
CA GLU A 154 -13.34 16.40 13.43
C GLU A 154 -12.05 16.53 12.63
N CYS A 155 -11.35 15.44 12.39
CA CYS A 155 -10.07 15.40 11.66
C CYS A 155 -9.07 16.46 12.13
N ARG A 156 -8.91 16.61 13.45
CA ARG A 156 -7.96 17.60 14.01
C ARG A 156 -6.52 17.24 13.66
N PRO A 157 -5.69 18.22 13.28
CA PRO A 157 -4.29 17.99 12.92
C PRO A 157 -3.49 17.22 14.00
N GLU A 158 -3.73 17.50 15.28
CA GLU A 158 -3.06 16.83 16.41
C GLU A 158 -3.43 15.33 16.46
N ARG A 159 -4.66 14.99 16.11
CA ARG A 159 -5.10 13.60 16.01
C ARG A 159 -4.47 12.88 14.82
N PHE A 160 -4.37 13.56 13.68
CA PHE A 160 -3.63 13.04 12.55
C PHE A 160 -2.17 12.74 12.95
N LEU A 161 -1.47 13.71 13.52
CA LEU A 161 -0.06 13.56 13.91
C LEU A 161 0.13 12.40 14.86
N SER A 162 -0.65 12.32 15.96
CA SER A 162 -0.52 11.25 16.95
C SER A 162 -0.86 9.88 16.37
N HIS A 163 -1.92 9.78 15.56
CA HIS A 163 -2.32 8.52 14.94
C HIS A 163 -1.30 8.03 13.91
N GLN A 164 -0.85 8.92 13.01
CA GLN A 164 0.14 8.54 11.99
C GLN A 164 1.51 8.22 12.60
N ALA A 165 1.89 8.83 13.72
CA ALA A 165 3.08 8.43 14.47
C ALA A 165 2.97 6.99 14.96
N ALA A 166 1.88 6.66 15.64
CA ALA A 166 1.66 5.31 16.17
C ALA A 166 1.55 4.24 15.06
N VAL A 167 0.89 4.54 13.94
CA VAL A 167 0.85 3.66 12.76
C VAL A 167 2.26 3.45 12.20
N ARG A 168 3.03 4.54 12.05
CA ARG A 168 4.39 4.49 11.53
C ARG A 168 5.32 3.64 12.42
N ASP A 169 5.21 3.75 13.73
CA ASP A 169 6.03 2.99 14.67
C ASP A 169 5.82 1.48 14.51
N ILE A 170 4.57 1.02 14.45
CA ILE A 170 4.25 -0.40 14.17
C ILE A 170 4.79 -0.83 12.80
N MET A 171 4.65 0.00 11.78
CA MET A 171 5.16 -0.34 10.46
C MET A 171 6.68 -0.43 10.42
N LEU A 172 7.40 0.41 11.18
CA LEU A 172 8.86 0.37 11.28
C LEU A 172 9.34 -0.88 12.01
N GLU A 173 8.64 -1.37 13.03
CA GLU A 173 8.91 -2.67 13.65
C GLU A 173 8.89 -3.79 12.61
N TRP A 174 7.85 -3.83 11.75
CA TRP A 174 7.78 -4.84 10.68
C TRP A 174 8.83 -4.65 9.59
N VAL A 175 9.22 -3.41 9.29
CA VAL A 175 10.33 -3.13 8.36
C VAL A 175 11.62 -3.77 8.88
N GLU A 176 11.90 -3.60 10.17
CA GLU A 176 13.09 -4.17 10.82
C GLU A 176 13.03 -5.70 10.88
N ASP A 177 11.92 -6.25 11.39
CA ASP A 177 11.71 -7.70 11.54
C ASP A 177 11.78 -8.47 10.21
N ARG A 178 11.30 -7.86 9.12
CA ARG A 178 11.22 -8.50 7.79
C ARG A 178 12.34 -8.08 6.84
N GLY A 179 13.20 -7.15 7.24
CA GLY A 179 14.32 -6.66 6.42
C GLY A 179 13.87 -5.95 5.15
N TRP A 180 12.77 -5.17 5.22
CA TRP A 180 12.25 -4.47 4.05
C TRP A 180 13.08 -3.25 3.67
N ASP A 181 13.09 -2.93 2.39
CA ASP A 181 13.77 -1.75 1.87
C ASP A 181 13.06 -0.45 2.29
N VAL A 182 13.83 0.55 2.74
CA VAL A 182 13.31 1.82 3.23
C VAL A 182 13.79 2.97 2.36
N ILE A 183 12.86 3.80 1.93
CA ILE A 183 13.16 5.07 1.25
C ILE A 183 12.91 6.22 2.20
N ARG A 184 13.97 6.98 2.48
CA ARG A 184 13.95 8.27 3.22
C ARG A 184 14.44 9.35 2.29
N ALA A 185 13.52 10.20 1.83
CA ALA A 185 13.88 11.26 0.89
C ALA A 185 13.02 12.50 1.09
N ASN A 186 13.67 13.64 1.02
CA ASN A 186 13.00 14.94 1.20
C ASN A 186 12.34 15.47 -0.09
N THR A 187 12.70 14.89 -1.24
CA THR A 187 12.13 15.27 -2.54
C THR A 187 11.63 14.04 -3.30
N ALA A 188 10.70 14.27 -4.21
CA ALA A 188 10.17 13.23 -5.06
C ALA A 188 11.23 12.63 -6.00
N ASP A 189 12.19 13.46 -6.45
CA ASP A 189 13.29 13.03 -7.33
C ASP A 189 14.29 12.14 -6.58
N ALA A 190 14.66 12.52 -5.35
CA ALA A 190 15.51 11.70 -4.51
C ALA A 190 14.87 10.37 -4.16
N ALA A 191 13.57 10.36 -3.84
CA ALA A 191 12.81 9.12 -3.60
C ALA A 191 12.79 8.22 -4.84
N HIS A 192 12.54 8.79 -6.01
CA HIS A 192 12.54 8.05 -7.27
C HIS A 192 13.91 7.46 -7.60
N HIS A 193 14.99 8.23 -7.39
CA HIS A 193 16.34 7.74 -7.59
C HIS A 193 16.69 6.57 -6.65
N GLN A 194 16.34 6.65 -5.36
CA GLN A 194 16.53 5.55 -4.42
C GLN A 194 15.73 4.30 -4.84
N LEU A 195 14.45 4.49 -5.24
CA LEU A 195 13.60 3.40 -5.70
C LEU A 195 14.19 2.67 -6.90
N ARG A 196 14.68 3.41 -7.90
CA ARG A 196 15.34 2.82 -9.08
C ARG A 196 16.59 2.02 -8.71
N LYS A 197 17.41 2.51 -7.79
CA LYS A 197 18.59 1.77 -7.31
C LYS A 197 18.24 0.42 -6.69
N LEU A 198 17.07 0.31 -6.06
CA LEU A 198 16.59 -0.96 -5.50
C LEU A 198 16.02 -1.88 -6.57
N LEU A 199 15.34 -1.34 -7.59
CA LEU A 199 14.64 -2.12 -8.60
C LEU A 199 15.54 -2.65 -9.70
N VAL A 200 16.49 -1.84 -10.20
CA VAL A 200 17.30 -2.21 -11.38
C VAL A 200 18.02 -3.56 -11.20
N PRO A 201 18.75 -3.82 -10.11
CA PRO A 201 19.44 -5.11 -9.94
C PRO A 201 18.48 -6.30 -9.93
N ARG A 202 17.30 -6.14 -9.33
CA ARG A 202 16.28 -7.21 -9.25
C ARG A 202 15.65 -7.51 -10.62
N LEU A 203 15.42 -6.48 -11.43
CA LEU A 203 14.91 -6.65 -12.79
C LEU A 203 15.94 -7.34 -13.70
N GLU A 204 17.21 -6.99 -13.56
CA GLU A 204 18.32 -7.63 -14.28
C GLU A 204 18.45 -9.11 -13.91
N GLU A 205 18.37 -9.44 -12.62
CA GLU A 205 18.38 -10.82 -12.12
C GLU A 205 17.18 -11.64 -12.62
N ALA A 206 15.98 -11.05 -12.58
CA ALA A 206 14.78 -11.69 -13.09
C ALA A 206 14.84 -11.93 -14.60
N ALA A 207 15.39 -10.99 -15.35
CA ALA A 207 15.59 -11.15 -16.80
C ALA A 207 16.60 -12.26 -17.12
N ALA A 208 17.72 -12.32 -16.38
CA ALA A 208 18.73 -13.37 -16.54
C ALA A 208 18.16 -14.76 -16.22
N THR A 209 17.34 -14.88 -15.15
CA THR A 209 16.70 -16.14 -14.78
C THR A 209 15.71 -16.61 -15.85
N ARG A 210 14.94 -15.71 -16.43
CA ARG A 210 14.02 -16.03 -17.54
C ARG A 210 14.77 -16.49 -18.78
N ALA A 211 15.87 -15.82 -19.13
CA ALA A 211 16.67 -16.19 -20.28
C ALA A 211 17.35 -17.57 -20.13
N ALA A 212 17.67 -17.97 -18.90
CA ALA A 212 18.27 -19.29 -18.62
C ALA A 212 17.23 -20.44 -18.60
N ALA A 213 15.94 -20.12 -18.52
CA ALA A 213 14.85 -21.10 -18.48
C ALA A 213 14.24 -21.43 -19.88
N LEU A 214 14.70 -20.72 -20.94
CA LEU A 214 14.33 -20.92 -22.35
C LEU A 214 15.39 -21.72 -23.07
#